data_cbc8f383464cd25b444bd1229b5dd845
#
_entry.id   cbc8f383464cd25b444bd1229b5dd845
#
_cell.length_a   1.000
_cell.length_b   1.000
_cell.length_c   1.000
_cell.angle_alpha   90.00
_cell.angle_beta   90.00
_cell.angle_gamma   90.00
#
_symmetry.space_group_name_H-M   'P 1'
#
loop_
_entity.id
_entity.type
_entity.pdbx_description
1 polymer ?
#
loop_
_entity_poly.entity_id
_entity_poly.type
_entity_poly.pdbx_seq_one_letter_code
_entity_poly.pdbx_strand_id
1 'polypeptide(L)'
;MKQQTKRLLKSLCMAVGIILLSAVDPLAGYAAERTIDIKHLGEGQSIVRVDARAKYLLLPVEESSPESKLYMIVDNDVVRTFNVRLAVNKVDYFVPVDLSGYADKHISFNFQLAPESALCWKEMKLSDQFDSSNREKFRPAYHFSPAWGWMNDPNGMVYKDGEYHLFYQYNPYGSMWGNMHWGHAISKDLIHWEHQPVAIAPDALGTIFSGSCVVDKDNTAGFGAGAIVAFYTSASDRQVQSMAYSLDNGRTFKKYDRNPILTSTQRDFRDPKVFWHKESNKWIMVLAVGQEMQLYSSPNLKDWT
;
A
#
# COMPACT_ATOMS: atom_id res chain seq x y z
N MET A 1 -82.85 -19.41 14.34
CA MET A 1 -81.70 -19.36 15.24
C MET A 1 -80.30 -19.37 14.53
N LYS A 2 -80.20 -19.35 13.22
CA LYS A 2 -78.88 -19.36 12.49
C LYS A 2 -78.49 -18.05 11.78
N GLN A 3 -79.30 -17.01 11.88
CA GLN A 3 -79.01 -15.72 11.23
C GLN A 3 -78.62 -14.59 12.19
N GLN A 4 -78.84 -14.73 13.50
CA GLN A 4 -78.43 -13.72 14.47
C GLN A 4 -76.97 -13.87 14.92
N THR A 5 -76.40 -15.08 14.87
CA THR A 5 -75.03 -15.33 15.28
C THR A 5 -73.96 -14.81 14.23
N LYS A 6 -74.42 -14.61 12.97
CA LYS A 6 -73.50 -14.06 11.92
C LYS A 6 -73.42 -12.53 11.93
N ARG A 7 -74.36 -11.83 12.59
CA ARG A 7 -74.31 -10.36 12.71
C ARG A 7 -73.46 -9.87 13.90
N LEU A 8 -73.34 -10.68 14.94
CA LEU A 8 -72.51 -10.34 16.10
C LEU A 8 -71.02 -10.56 15.85
N LEU A 9 -70.64 -11.48 14.95
CA LEU A 9 -69.21 -11.71 14.60
C LEU A 9 -68.65 -10.67 13.61
N LYS A 10 -69.50 -9.92 12.91
CA LYS A 10 -69.04 -8.85 12.02
C LYS A 10 -68.87 -7.48 12.69
N SER A 11 -69.44 -7.32 13.90
CA SER A 11 -69.36 -6.06 14.66
C SER A 11 -68.21 -6.03 15.66
N LEU A 12 -67.48 -7.16 15.85
CA LEU A 12 -66.35 -7.26 16.80
C LEU A 12 -65.01 -7.21 16.12
N CYS A 13 -64.95 -7.11 14.75
CA CYS A 13 -63.72 -7.00 13.97
C CYS A 13 -63.37 -5.57 13.53
N MET A 14 -64.15 -4.56 13.99
CA MET A 14 -63.84 -3.15 13.60
C MET A 14 -63.40 -2.25 14.76
N ALA A 15 -62.92 -2.80 15.86
CA ALA A 15 -62.43 -1.98 16.97
C ALA A 15 -61.12 -2.52 17.62
N VAL A 16 -60.29 -3.28 16.86
CA VAL A 16 -58.88 -3.47 17.23
C VAL A 16 -58.07 -2.74 16.17
N GLY A 17 -57.94 -1.45 16.35
CA GLY A 17 -56.88 -0.67 15.72
C GLY A 17 -55.56 -1.28 16.17
N ILE A 18 -54.97 -2.09 15.32
CA ILE A 18 -53.57 -2.46 15.45
C ILE A 18 -52.81 -1.16 15.28
N ILE A 19 -52.50 -0.52 16.40
CA ILE A 19 -51.35 0.38 16.47
C ILE A 19 -50.15 -0.53 16.19
N LEU A 20 -49.75 -0.66 14.92
CA LEU A 20 -48.41 -0.97 14.57
C LEU A 20 -47.55 0.19 15.10
N LEU A 21 -47.21 0.10 16.38
CA LEU A 21 -45.96 0.67 16.82
C LEU A 21 -44.90 0.04 15.91
N SER A 22 -44.50 0.78 14.87
CA SER A 22 -43.21 0.58 14.28
C SER A 22 -42.23 0.62 15.46
N ALA A 23 -41.79 -0.57 15.90
CA ALA A 23 -40.57 -0.67 16.67
C ALA A 23 -39.51 -0.02 15.80
N VAL A 24 -39.27 1.25 16.06
CA VAL A 24 -38.04 1.88 15.65
C VAL A 24 -36.98 1.06 16.37
N ASP A 25 -36.28 0.24 15.62
CA ASP A 25 -35.14 -0.50 16.11
C ASP A 25 -34.21 0.51 16.77
N PRO A 26 -34.06 0.57 18.11
CA PRO A 26 -33.17 1.51 18.75
C PRO A 26 -31.71 1.10 18.57
N LEU A 27 -31.44 0.08 17.72
CA LEU A 27 -30.16 -0.46 17.34
C LEU A 27 -29.80 -0.21 15.89
N ALA A 28 -30.52 0.60 15.12
CA ALA A 28 -29.92 1.31 14.02
C ALA A 28 -28.90 2.28 14.64
N GLY A 29 -27.76 1.73 15.06
CA GLY A 29 -26.62 2.51 15.49
C GLY A 29 -26.39 3.54 14.38
N TYR A 30 -26.56 4.80 14.69
CA TYR A 30 -26.07 5.89 13.87
C TYR A 30 -24.60 5.54 13.62
N ALA A 31 -24.27 5.05 12.42
CA ALA A 31 -22.91 4.96 12.00
C ALA A 31 -22.38 6.39 12.13
N ALA A 32 -21.57 6.64 13.14
CA ALA A 32 -21.03 7.96 13.39
C ALA A 32 -20.40 8.42 12.07
N GLU A 33 -20.78 9.62 11.63
CA GLU A 33 -20.31 10.18 10.38
C GLU A 33 -18.77 10.17 10.38
N ARG A 34 -18.16 9.56 9.37
CA ARG A 34 -16.71 9.52 9.24
C ARG A 34 -16.20 10.91 8.97
N THR A 35 -15.33 11.43 9.82
CA THR A 35 -14.91 12.82 9.78
C THR A 35 -13.47 12.97 9.27
N ILE A 36 -13.27 14.05 8.53
CA ILE A 36 -11.96 14.62 8.22
C ILE A 36 -11.91 15.98 8.89
N ASP A 37 -11.04 16.14 9.89
CA ASP A 37 -10.81 17.41 10.58
C ASP A 37 -9.53 18.07 10.05
N ILE A 38 -9.65 19.27 9.50
CA ILE A 38 -8.55 19.99 8.85
C ILE A 38 -8.24 21.25 9.64
N LYS A 39 -6.96 21.39 10.03
CA LYS A 39 -6.45 22.59 10.67
C LYS A 39 -5.29 23.17 9.87
N HIS A 40 -5.48 24.34 9.29
CA HIS A 40 -4.42 25.12 8.66
C HIS A 40 -3.53 25.78 9.72
N LEU A 41 -2.21 25.74 9.51
CA LEU A 41 -1.20 26.29 10.43
C LEU A 41 -0.48 27.51 9.83
N GLY A 42 -0.78 27.86 8.58
CA GLY A 42 -0.06 28.88 7.81
C GLY A 42 1.14 28.31 7.05
N GLU A 43 1.74 29.13 6.19
CA GLU A 43 2.93 28.81 5.40
C GLU A 43 2.82 27.50 4.60
N GLY A 44 1.60 27.16 4.12
CA GLY A 44 1.35 25.93 3.37
C GLY A 44 1.36 24.67 4.21
N GLN A 45 1.32 24.77 5.52
CA GLN A 45 1.24 23.63 6.44
C GLN A 45 -0.17 23.41 6.94
N SER A 46 -0.58 22.15 7.01
CA SER A 46 -1.89 21.75 7.54
C SER A 46 -1.81 20.41 8.24
N ILE A 47 -2.62 20.25 9.28
CA ILE A 47 -2.83 18.97 9.95
C ILE A 47 -4.23 18.48 9.60
N VAL A 48 -4.31 17.23 9.15
CA VAL A 48 -5.56 16.54 8.84
C VAL A 48 -5.68 15.34 9.77
N ARG A 49 -6.76 15.29 10.57
CA ARG A 49 -7.12 14.11 11.37
C ARG A 49 -8.23 13.34 10.65
N VAL A 50 -8.10 12.04 10.62
CA VAL A 50 -9.05 11.17 9.90
C VAL A 50 -9.57 10.07 10.79
N ASP A 51 -10.82 9.66 10.53
CA ASP A 51 -11.42 8.50 11.16
C ASP A 51 -10.81 7.20 10.58
N ALA A 52 -10.13 6.44 11.42
CA ALA A 52 -9.43 5.19 11.04
C ALA A 52 -10.36 4.04 10.63
N ARG A 53 -11.68 4.16 10.80
CA ARG A 53 -12.65 3.13 10.40
C ARG A 53 -12.86 3.06 8.89
N ALA A 54 -12.43 4.06 8.14
CA ALA A 54 -12.43 4.01 6.68
C ALA A 54 -11.24 3.18 6.19
N LYS A 55 -11.44 2.46 5.08
CA LYS A 55 -10.35 1.71 4.45
C LYS A 55 -9.33 2.62 3.77
N TYR A 56 -9.78 3.72 3.17
CA TYR A 56 -8.95 4.64 2.42
C TYR A 56 -9.21 6.10 2.77
N LEU A 57 -8.13 6.88 2.80
CA LEU A 57 -8.20 8.32 2.55
C LEU A 57 -7.90 8.53 1.05
N LEU A 58 -8.85 9.07 0.31
CA LEU A 58 -8.69 9.40 -1.10
C LEU A 58 -8.19 10.84 -1.23
N LEU A 59 -6.99 10.98 -1.77
CA LEU A 59 -6.36 12.28 -2.02
C LEU A 59 -6.61 12.71 -3.48
N PRO A 60 -7.17 13.90 -3.71
CA PRO A 60 -7.38 14.44 -5.06
C PRO A 60 -6.05 14.97 -5.62
N VAL A 61 -5.73 14.57 -6.85
CA VAL A 61 -4.48 14.90 -7.55
C VAL A 61 -4.74 15.84 -8.70
N GLU A 62 -3.85 16.81 -8.87
CA GLU A 62 -3.70 17.64 -10.06
C GLU A 62 -2.27 17.53 -10.58
N GLU A 63 -2.07 16.90 -11.73
CA GLU A 63 -0.75 16.59 -12.29
C GLU A 63 0.15 17.81 -12.52
N SER A 64 -0.44 18.96 -12.78
CA SER A 64 0.28 20.22 -12.97
C SER A 64 0.70 20.91 -11.67
N SER A 65 0.19 20.46 -10.53
CA SER A 65 0.52 21.04 -9.22
C SER A 65 1.94 20.65 -8.75
N PRO A 66 2.60 21.51 -7.95
CA PRO A 66 3.82 21.11 -7.27
C PRO A 66 3.57 19.97 -6.29
N GLU A 67 4.61 19.21 -5.99
CA GLU A 67 4.54 18.17 -4.98
C GLU A 67 4.39 18.75 -3.57
N SER A 68 3.44 18.22 -2.85
CA SER A 68 3.27 18.38 -1.41
C SER A 68 3.85 17.18 -0.69
N LYS A 69 4.57 17.41 0.40
CA LYS A 69 5.10 16.33 1.23
C LYS A 69 4.13 16.03 2.37
N LEU A 70 3.80 14.76 2.53
CA LEU A 70 2.88 14.27 3.55
C LEU A 70 3.59 13.34 4.52
N TYR A 71 3.31 13.54 5.80
CA TYR A 71 3.70 12.62 6.87
C TYR A 71 2.42 12.01 7.45
N MET A 72 2.28 10.70 7.34
CA MET A 72 1.24 9.95 8.02
C MET A 72 1.72 9.60 9.41
N ILE A 73 0.97 10.01 10.41
CA ILE A 73 1.28 9.86 11.84
C ILE A 73 0.21 8.98 12.47
N VAL A 74 0.63 7.91 13.12
CA VAL A 74 -0.25 6.98 13.84
C VAL A 74 0.22 6.89 15.28
N ASP A 75 -0.67 7.19 16.24
CA ASP A 75 -0.37 7.19 17.69
C ASP A 75 0.92 7.97 18.03
N ASN A 76 1.18 9.09 17.35
CA ASN A 76 2.33 9.99 17.43
C ASN A 76 3.61 9.54 16.70
N ASP A 77 3.64 8.37 16.07
CA ASP A 77 4.78 7.92 15.29
C ASP A 77 4.57 8.21 13.79
N VAL A 78 5.59 8.73 13.12
CA VAL A 78 5.58 8.87 11.65
C VAL A 78 5.75 7.49 11.03
N VAL A 79 4.66 6.92 10.52
CA VAL A 79 4.66 5.57 9.92
C VAL A 79 4.89 5.57 8.42
N ARG A 80 4.64 6.72 7.74
CA ARG A 80 4.80 6.85 6.29
C ARG A 80 5.10 8.29 5.92
N THR A 81 6.01 8.46 4.96
CA THR A 81 6.29 9.76 4.32
C THR A 81 6.21 9.58 2.82
N PHE A 82 5.50 10.47 2.13
CA PHE A 82 5.34 10.41 0.69
C PHE A 82 5.01 11.79 0.11
N ASN A 83 5.22 11.94 -1.20
CA ASN A 83 4.87 13.14 -1.93
C ASN A 83 3.63 12.89 -2.78
N VAL A 84 2.80 13.93 -2.96
CA VAL A 84 1.64 13.89 -3.84
C VAL A 84 1.39 15.27 -4.45
N ARG A 85 0.97 15.32 -5.71
CA ARG A 85 0.57 16.56 -6.40
C ARG A 85 -0.88 16.85 -6.07
N LEU A 86 -1.11 17.48 -4.92
CA LEU A 86 -2.47 17.78 -4.45
C LEU A 86 -3.19 18.75 -5.38
N ALA A 87 -4.48 18.51 -5.57
CA ALA A 87 -5.34 19.36 -6.39
C ALA A 87 -5.44 20.77 -5.81
N VAL A 88 -4.97 21.77 -6.57
CA VAL A 88 -5.06 23.19 -6.23
C VAL A 88 -6.27 23.80 -6.92
N ASN A 89 -6.43 23.62 -8.24
CA ASN A 89 -7.47 24.24 -9.05
C ASN A 89 -8.47 23.25 -9.65
N LYS A 90 -8.05 22.01 -9.92
CA LYS A 90 -8.88 20.96 -10.50
C LYS A 90 -8.47 19.60 -9.95
N VAL A 91 -9.34 18.60 -10.10
CA VAL A 91 -9.02 17.20 -9.78
C VAL A 91 -8.88 16.44 -11.09
N ASP A 92 -7.69 15.90 -11.35
CA ASP A 92 -7.46 15.03 -12.49
C ASP A 92 -7.86 13.57 -12.14
N TYR A 93 -7.52 13.10 -10.93
CA TYR A 93 -7.89 11.79 -10.39
C TYR A 93 -7.69 11.73 -8.87
N PHE A 94 -8.00 10.59 -8.27
CA PHE A 94 -7.74 10.33 -6.85
C PHE A 94 -6.71 9.21 -6.68
N VAL A 95 -5.94 9.30 -5.59
CA VAL A 95 -5.06 8.21 -5.13
C VAL A 95 -5.46 7.76 -3.73
N PRO A 96 -5.42 6.44 -3.44
CA PRO A 96 -5.79 5.91 -2.13
C PRO A 96 -4.59 5.89 -1.19
N VAL A 97 -4.78 6.37 0.03
CA VAL A 97 -3.91 6.04 1.16
C VAL A 97 -4.61 4.96 1.98
N ASP A 98 -4.03 3.77 2.01
CA ASP A 98 -4.60 2.62 2.73
C ASP A 98 -4.47 2.83 4.25
N LEU A 99 -5.60 2.80 4.95
CA LEU A 99 -5.76 2.94 6.40
C LEU A 99 -6.14 1.61 7.07
N SER A 100 -6.39 0.53 6.31
CA SER A 100 -6.98 -0.71 6.83
C SER A 100 -6.16 -1.40 7.93
N GLY A 101 -4.84 -1.17 7.97
CA GLY A 101 -3.97 -1.68 9.03
C GLY A 101 -4.01 -0.87 10.35
N TYR A 102 -4.80 0.20 10.44
CA TYR A 102 -4.78 1.16 11.53
C TYR A 102 -6.16 1.38 12.16
N ALA A 103 -7.10 0.44 12.00
CA ALA A 103 -8.37 0.47 12.71
C ALA A 103 -8.13 0.69 14.21
N ASP A 104 -8.94 1.50 14.86
CA ASP A 104 -8.83 1.85 16.28
C ASP A 104 -7.58 2.67 16.67
N LYS A 105 -6.86 3.23 15.69
CA LYS A 105 -5.71 4.10 15.91
C LYS A 105 -6.03 5.57 15.67
N HIS A 106 -5.25 6.46 16.31
CA HIS A 106 -5.30 7.88 16.02
C HIS A 106 -4.45 8.19 14.80
N ILE A 107 -5.11 8.55 13.69
CA ILE A 107 -4.41 8.86 12.43
C ILE A 107 -4.49 10.36 12.17
N SER A 108 -3.34 10.94 11.92
CA SER A 108 -3.22 12.30 11.39
C SER A 108 -2.21 12.37 10.27
N PHE A 109 -2.35 13.38 9.44
CA PHE A 109 -1.42 13.71 8.38
C PHE A 109 -0.92 15.13 8.56
N ASN A 110 0.39 15.33 8.43
CA ASN A 110 0.97 16.66 8.27
C ASN A 110 1.22 16.88 6.78
N PHE A 111 0.57 17.89 6.22
CA PHE A 111 0.69 18.32 4.85
C PHE A 111 1.62 19.53 4.78
N GLN A 112 2.59 19.48 3.88
CA GLN A 112 3.52 20.59 3.64
C GLN A 112 3.39 21.09 2.19
N LEU A 113 3.54 22.40 1.99
CA LEU A 113 3.52 23.06 0.69
C LEU A 113 2.15 23.03 -0.04
N ALA A 114 1.05 22.85 0.71
CA ALA A 114 -0.30 22.90 0.16
C ALA A 114 -0.98 24.23 0.54
N PRO A 115 -1.39 25.08 -0.44
CA PRO A 115 -2.08 26.34 -0.15
C PRO A 115 -3.40 26.11 0.60
N GLU A 116 -3.75 26.99 1.52
CA GLU A 116 -5.02 26.89 2.27
C GLU A 116 -6.25 27.03 1.35
N SER A 117 -6.11 27.71 0.22
CA SER A 117 -7.15 27.85 -0.81
C SER A 117 -7.27 26.66 -1.77
N ALA A 118 -6.40 25.63 -1.64
CA ALA A 118 -6.37 24.52 -2.56
C ALA A 118 -7.68 23.73 -2.55
N LEU A 119 -8.10 23.25 -3.72
CA LEU A 119 -9.30 22.45 -3.90
C LEU A 119 -9.25 21.13 -3.14
N CYS A 120 -8.05 20.58 -2.92
CA CYS A 120 -7.86 19.30 -2.23
C CYS A 120 -8.54 19.23 -0.87
N TRP A 121 -8.63 20.32 -0.12
CA TRP A 121 -9.27 20.35 1.19
C TRP A 121 -10.78 20.08 1.15
N LYS A 122 -11.44 20.40 0.04
CA LYS A 122 -12.88 20.15 -0.17
C LYS A 122 -13.15 18.78 -0.78
N GLU A 123 -12.23 18.30 -1.60
CA GLU A 123 -12.41 17.09 -2.41
C GLU A 123 -11.85 15.82 -1.75
N MET A 124 -10.98 15.97 -0.73
CA MET A 124 -10.48 14.86 0.07
C MET A 124 -11.62 14.11 0.75
N LYS A 125 -11.61 12.79 0.72
CA LYS A 125 -12.71 11.99 1.26
C LYS A 125 -12.26 10.64 1.83
N LEU A 126 -12.99 10.15 2.82
CA LEU A 126 -12.89 8.80 3.34
C LEU A 126 -13.79 7.84 2.55
N SER A 127 -13.28 6.66 2.24
CA SER A 127 -14.01 5.64 1.48
C SER A 127 -13.57 4.23 1.86
N ASP A 128 -14.50 3.26 1.76
CA ASP A 128 -14.15 1.83 1.84
C ASP A 128 -13.83 1.23 0.47
N GLN A 129 -14.03 2.01 -0.58
CA GLN A 129 -13.82 1.58 -1.96
C GLN A 129 -12.91 2.55 -2.70
N PHE A 130 -12.12 2.00 -3.60
CA PHE A 130 -11.34 2.74 -4.58
C PHE A 130 -11.49 2.06 -5.93
N ASP A 131 -11.91 2.81 -6.95
CA ASP A 131 -12.02 2.27 -8.30
C ASP A 131 -10.62 2.17 -8.92
N SER A 132 -10.10 0.96 -8.96
CA SER A 132 -8.82 0.61 -9.58
C SER A 132 -9.00 -0.03 -10.96
N SER A 133 -10.19 0.06 -11.56
CA SER A 133 -10.48 -0.61 -12.85
C SER A 133 -9.64 -0.09 -14.01
N ASN A 134 -9.06 1.07 -13.87
CA ASN A 134 -8.19 1.75 -14.83
C ASN A 134 -8.58 1.48 -16.30
N ARG A 135 -9.52 2.26 -16.81
CA ARG A 135 -10.05 2.14 -18.19
C ARG A 135 -9.48 3.19 -19.13
N GLU A 136 -8.30 3.67 -18.84
CA GLU A 136 -7.67 4.73 -19.62
C GLU A 136 -7.38 4.29 -21.07
N LYS A 137 -7.48 5.24 -21.98
CA LYS A 137 -7.33 5.01 -23.43
C LYS A 137 -6.02 4.33 -23.80
N PHE A 138 -4.95 4.61 -23.09
CA PHE A 138 -3.61 4.09 -23.41
C PHE A 138 -3.19 2.89 -22.54
N ARG A 139 -4.10 2.33 -21.74
CA ARG A 139 -3.78 1.12 -20.99
C ARG A 139 -3.42 -0.01 -21.95
N PRO A 140 -2.28 -0.71 -21.75
CA PRO A 140 -1.89 -1.84 -22.57
C PRO A 140 -2.95 -2.95 -22.53
N ALA A 141 -3.20 -3.58 -23.69
CA ALA A 141 -4.20 -4.65 -23.81
C ALA A 141 -3.71 -5.98 -23.21
N TYR A 142 -2.39 -6.27 -23.27
CA TYR A 142 -1.82 -7.54 -22.81
C TYR A 142 -0.53 -7.41 -21.97
N HIS A 143 0.18 -6.29 -22.06
CA HIS A 143 1.31 -6.07 -21.16
C HIS A 143 0.81 -5.82 -19.74
N PHE A 144 1.56 -6.35 -18.75
CA PHE A 144 1.30 -6.05 -17.37
C PHE A 144 1.40 -4.53 -17.11
N SER A 145 0.48 -4.01 -16.33
CA SER A 145 0.54 -2.64 -15.81
C SER A 145 -0.10 -2.61 -14.42
N PRO A 146 0.29 -1.70 -13.51
CA PRO A 146 -0.31 -1.61 -12.19
C PRO A 146 -1.79 -1.23 -12.31
N ALA A 147 -2.55 -1.49 -11.26
CA ALA A 147 -3.96 -1.12 -11.21
C ALA A 147 -4.15 0.41 -11.27
N TRP A 148 -3.24 1.17 -10.69
CA TRP A 148 -3.13 2.63 -10.76
C TRP A 148 -1.69 3.04 -10.48
N GLY A 149 -1.37 4.32 -10.64
CA GLY A 149 -0.06 4.88 -10.30
C GLY A 149 1.02 4.62 -11.35
N TRP A 150 2.25 4.88 -10.98
CA TRP A 150 3.43 4.72 -11.83
C TRP A 150 4.14 3.38 -11.59
N MET A 151 4.64 2.79 -12.65
CA MET A 151 5.47 1.59 -12.62
C MET A 151 6.70 1.77 -13.51
N ASN A 152 7.87 1.27 -13.05
CA ASN A 152 9.07 1.08 -13.89
C ASN A 152 9.62 -0.34 -13.73
N ASP A 153 10.80 -0.55 -13.16
CA ASP A 153 11.53 -1.83 -13.19
C ASP A 153 10.73 -3.00 -12.62
N PRO A 154 10.69 -4.16 -13.31
CA PRO A 154 10.29 -5.41 -12.69
C PRO A 154 11.34 -5.84 -11.67
N ASN A 155 10.89 -6.28 -10.50
CA ASN A 155 11.73 -6.66 -9.36
C ASN A 155 11.39 -8.06 -8.87
N GLY A 156 12.31 -8.67 -8.14
CA GLY A 156 12.03 -9.80 -7.27
C GLY A 156 11.32 -10.98 -7.93
N MET A 157 11.40 -11.14 -9.25
CA MET A 157 10.71 -12.22 -9.96
C MET A 157 11.12 -13.58 -9.39
N VAL A 158 10.14 -14.34 -8.87
CA VAL A 158 10.37 -15.63 -8.25
C VAL A 158 9.16 -16.56 -8.48
N TYR A 159 9.45 -17.84 -8.63
CA TYR A 159 8.41 -18.88 -8.69
C TYR A 159 8.45 -19.72 -7.42
N LYS A 160 7.30 -19.87 -6.78
CA LYS A 160 7.17 -20.69 -5.57
C LYS A 160 5.74 -21.24 -5.45
N ASP A 161 5.63 -22.53 -5.10
CA ASP A 161 4.37 -23.20 -4.79
C ASP A 161 3.25 -23.00 -5.84
N GLY A 162 3.62 -23.05 -7.13
CA GLY A 162 2.68 -22.90 -8.24
C GLY A 162 2.34 -21.47 -8.63
N GLU A 163 2.97 -20.48 -8.02
CA GLU A 163 2.74 -19.06 -8.28
C GLU A 163 4.01 -18.36 -8.78
N TYR A 164 3.85 -17.57 -9.84
CA TYR A 164 4.84 -16.60 -10.30
C TYR A 164 4.58 -15.28 -9.60
N HIS A 165 5.59 -14.75 -8.92
CA HIS A 165 5.54 -13.45 -8.28
C HIS A 165 6.28 -12.43 -9.13
N LEU A 166 5.64 -11.30 -9.40
CA LEU A 166 6.21 -10.12 -10.01
C LEU A 166 6.11 -8.99 -9.00
N PHE A 167 7.25 -8.52 -8.55
CA PHE A 167 7.33 -7.23 -7.86
C PHE A 167 7.79 -6.17 -8.86
N TYR A 168 7.54 -4.90 -8.55
CA TYR A 168 7.89 -3.81 -9.45
C TYR A 168 8.07 -2.50 -8.69
N GLN A 169 8.90 -1.63 -9.23
CA GLN A 169 9.02 -0.26 -8.76
C GLN A 169 7.68 0.45 -8.91
N TYR A 170 7.19 1.05 -7.85
CA TYR A 170 5.82 1.52 -7.79
C TYR A 170 5.67 2.85 -7.06
N ASN A 171 5.03 3.83 -7.70
CA ASN A 171 4.51 5.00 -7.03
C ASN A 171 2.99 4.93 -6.96
N PRO A 172 2.39 4.63 -5.79
CA PRO A 172 0.94 4.56 -5.63
C PRO A 172 0.26 5.93 -5.54
N TYR A 173 1.02 7.03 -5.46
CA TYR A 173 0.49 8.36 -5.16
C TYR A 173 0.57 9.33 -6.34
N GLY A 174 0.86 8.86 -7.52
CA GLY A 174 0.93 9.69 -8.71
C GLY A 174 1.29 8.90 -9.97
N SER A 175 1.27 9.58 -11.11
CA SER A 175 1.55 9.04 -12.44
C SER A 175 2.99 9.26 -12.90
N MET A 176 3.87 9.72 -12.00
CA MET A 176 5.28 10.00 -12.27
C MET A 176 6.19 9.20 -11.37
N TRP A 177 7.46 9.09 -11.76
CA TRP A 177 8.50 8.50 -10.93
C TRP A 177 8.61 9.25 -9.58
N GLY A 178 8.65 8.51 -8.49
CA GLY A 178 8.76 9.01 -7.13
C GLY A 178 8.25 7.99 -6.11
N ASN A 179 8.36 8.25 -4.82
CA ASN A 179 7.81 7.42 -3.74
C ASN A 179 8.04 5.92 -3.91
N MET A 180 9.20 5.49 -4.38
CA MET A 180 9.41 4.10 -4.79
C MET A 180 9.08 3.10 -3.68
N HIS A 181 8.10 2.26 -3.97
CA HIS A 181 7.68 1.07 -3.24
C HIS A 181 7.98 -0.17 -4.11
N TRP A 182 7.85 -1.35 -3.56
CA TRP A 182 7.61 -2.55 -4.36
C TRP A 182 6.11 -2.85 -4.40
N GLY A 183 5.52 -2.67 -5.58
CA GLY A 183 4.22 -3.24 -5.92
C GLY A 183 4.34 -4.74 -6.09
N HIS A 184 3.22 -5.48 -6.10
CA HIS A 184 3.22 -6.92 -6.21
C HIS A 184 2.05 -7.43 -7.03
N ALA A 185 2.30 -8.43 -7.85
CA ALA A 185 1.29 -9.20 -8.55
C ALA A 185 1.67 -10.68 -8.62
N ILE A 186 0.67 -11.53 -8.71
CA ILE A 186 0.82 -12.99 -8.76
C ILE A 186 0.15 -13.52 -10.02
N SER A 187 0.76 -14.54 -10.62
CA SER A 187 0.19 -15.26 -11.75
C SER A 187 0.44 -16.77 -11.64
N LYS A 188 -0.47 -17.58 -12.20
CA LYS A 188 -0.27 -19.01 -12.37
C LYS A 188 0.23 -19.39 -13.75
N ASP A 189 0.11 -18.49 -14.73
CA ASP A 189 0.36 -18.74 -16.14
C ASP A 189 1.22 -17.68 -16.85
N LEU A 190 1.67 -16.62 -16.13
CA LEU A 190 2.42 -15.47 -16.63
C LEU A 190 1.63 -14.55 -17.58
N ILE A 191 0.34 -14.82 -17.77
CA ILE A 191 -0.56 -14.05 -18.66
C ILE A 191 -1.59 -13.30 -17.82
N HIS A 192 -2.25 -14.00 -16.89
CA HIS A 192 -3.26 -13.44 -16.02
C HIS A 192 -2.64 -13.12 -14.66
N TRP A 193 -2.66 -11.83 -14.31
CA TRP A 193 -2.04 -11.33 -13.10
C TRP A 193 -3.09 -10.81 -12.11
N GLU A 194 -2.95 -11.21 -10.87
CA GLU A 194 -3.73 -10.72 -9.73
C GLU A 194 -2.90 -9.72 -8.92
N HIS A 195 -3.37 -8.47 -8.85
CA HIS A 195 -2.71 -7.45 -8.06
C HIS A 195 -2.83 -7.75 -6.56
N GLN A 196 -1.73 -7.60 -5.87
CA GLN A 196 -1.61 -7.77 -4.42
C GLN A 196 -1.39 -6.41 -3.75
N PRO A 197 -1.54 -6.29 -2.42
CA PRO A 197 -1.10 -5.11 -1.68
C PRO A 197 0.37 -4.79 -1.92
N VAL A 198 0.78 -3.55 -1.62
CA VAL A 198 2.19 -3.14 -1.64
C VAL A 198 3.02 -4.09 -0.77
N ALA A 199 4.04 -4.71 -1.36
CA ALA A 199 4.88 -5.69 -0.68
C ALA A 199 5.87 -5.03 0.28
N ILE A 200 6.56 -3.99 -0.18
CA ILE A 200 7.58 -3.29 0.62
C ILE A 200 7.40 -1.78 0.44
N ALA A 201 7.13 -1.09 1.55
CA ALA A 201 6.97 0.36 1.59
C ALA A 201 8.23 1.05 2.14
N PRO A 202 8.48 2.33 1.81
CA PRO A 202 9.54 3.14 2.39
C PRO A 202 9.55 3.15 3.93
N ASP A 203 10.73 3.37 4.50
CA ASP A 203 10.94 3.60 5.93
C ASP A 203 12.02 4.68 6.17
N ALA A 204 12.59 4.72 7.36
CA ALA A 204 13.63 5.68 7.72
C ALA A 204 14.93 5.54 6.89
N LEU A 205 15.17 4.36 6.28
CA LEU A 205 16.32 4.15 5.39
C LEU A 205 16.09 4.72 3.98
N GLY A 206 14.87 5.12 3.64
CA GLY A 206 14.54 5.74 2.36
C GLY A 206 13.51 4.98 1.55
N THR A 207 13.44 5.32 0.26
CA THR A 207 12.57 4.66 -0.72
C THR A 207 13.15 3.30 -1.13
N ILE A 208 12.28 2.45 -1.66
CA ILE A 208 12.61 1.06 -1.99
C ILE A 208 12.97 0.98 -3.49
N PHE A 209 14.27 0.93 -3.79
CA PHE A 209 14.76 0.77 -5.16
C PHE A 209 14.79 -0.70 -5.57
N SER A 210 15.23 -0.94 -6.81
CA SER A 210 15.20 -2.24 -7.46
C SER A 210 16.02 -3.31 -6.74
N GLY A 211 15.74 -4.56 -7.07
CA GLY A 211 16.42 -5.70 -6.52
C GLY A 211 15.83 -7.05 -6.94
N SER A 212 16.07 -8.08 -6.17
CA SER A 212 15.70 -9.47 -6.51
C SER A 212 15.17 -10.26 -5.31
N CYS A 213 14.48 -11.36 -5.60
CA CYS A 213 14.08 -12.34 -4.59
C CYS A 213 14.77 -13.69 -4.82
N VAL A 214 14.91 -14.44 -3.72
CA VAL A 214 15.29 -15.84 -3.72
C VAL A 214 14.35 -16.64 -2.81
N VAL A 215 14.24 -17.95 -3.06
CA VAL A 215 13.61 -18.89 -2.13
C VAL A 215 14.70 -19.57 -1.33
N ASP A 216 14.76 -19.33 -0.03
CA ASP A 216 15.71 -19.97 0.90
C ASP A 216 15.15 -21.35 1.32
N LYS A 217 15.37 -22.34 0.44
CA LYS A 217 14.82 -23.70 0.62
C LYS A 217 15.37 -24.37 1.87
N ASP A 218 16.65 -24.16 2.15
CA ASP A 218 17.40 -24.87 3.20
C ASP A 218 17.45 -24.07 4.51
N ASN A 219 16.70 -22.96 4.60
CA ASN A 219 16.66 -22.08 5.76
C ASN A 219 18.03 -21.55 6.18
N THR A 220 18.87 -21.22 5.23
CA THR A 220 20.23 -20.69 5.48
C THR A 220 20.20 -19.37 6.24
N ALA A 221 19.17 -18.56 6.01
CA ALA A 221 18.96 -17.32 6.73
C ALA A 221 18.31 -17.49 8.13
N GLY A 222 17.78 -18.68 8.44
CA GLY A 222 17.11 -18.94 9.71
C GLY A 222 15.80 -18.19 9.91
N PHE A 223 15.11 -17.80 8.81
CA PHE A 223 13.77 -17.19 8.87
C PHE A 223 12.66 -18.24 8.84
N GLY A 224 12.92 -19.40 8.26
CA GLY A 224 12.01 -20.49 8.00
C GLY A 224 12.31 -21.13 6.64
N ALA A 225 12.19 -22.46 6.54
CA ALA A 225 12.42 -23.17 5.29
C ALA A 225 11.44 -22.70 4.20
N GLY A 226 11.97 -22.41 3.01
CA GLY A 226 11.19 -21.93 1.89
C GLY A 226 10.76 -20.47 2.00
N ALA A 227 11.34 -19.68 2.92
CA ALA A 227 11.10 -18.24 2.95
C ALA A 227 11.44 -17.59 1.60
N ILE A 228 10.58 -16.68 1.13
CA ILE A 228 10.95 -15.75 0.05
C ILE A 228 11.72 -14.61 0.70
N VAL A 229 12.97 -14.43 0.29
CA VAL A 229 13.83 -13.34 0.78
C VAL A 229 14.03 -12.33 -0.33
N ALA A 230 13.58 -11.11 -0.11
CA ALA A 230 13.72 -9.97 -1.01
C ALA A 230 14.96 -9.17 -0.63
N PHE A 231 15.80 -8.85 -1.60
CA PHE A 231 16.94 -7.95 -1.49
C PHE A 231 16.67 -6.71 -2.32
N TYR A 232 16.85 -5.55 -1.75
CA TYR A 232 16.54 -4.28 -2.38
C TYR A 232 17.48 -3.18 -1.90
N THR A 233 17.55 -2.11 -2.66
CA THR A 233 18.29 -0.94 -2.24
C THR A 233 17.37 0.02 -1.51
N SER A 234 17.72 0.39 -0.28
CA SER A 234 17.13 1.54 0.41
C SER A 234 17.85 2.81 -0.02
N ALA A 235 17.10 3.77 -0.54
CA ALA A 235 17.65 4.98 -1.15
C ALA A 235 17.16 6.25 -0.44
N SER A 236 18.10 6.95 0.18
CA SER A 236 17.94 8.29 0.76
C SER A 236 19.12 9.15 0.32
N ASP A 237 19.83 9.77 1.25
CA ASP A 237 21.13 10.45 0.97
C ASP A 237 22.20 9.46 0.52
N ARG A 238 22.05 8.20 0.87
CA ARG A 238 22.89 7.08 0.46
C ARG A 238 22.05 5.93 -0.07
N GLN A 239 22.70 5.09 -0.85
CA GLN A 239 22.14 3.81 -1.29
C GLN A 239 22.81 2.69 -0.50
N VAL A 240 21.97 1.90 0.19
CA VAL A 240 22.43 0.77 1.01
C VAL A 240 21.57 -0.45 0.70
N GLN A 241 22.13 -1.66 0.89
CA GLN A 241 21.37 -2.87 0.63
C GLN A 241 20.60 -3.30 1.87
N SER A 242 19.36 -3.64 1.67
CA SER A 242 18.42 -4.09 2.69
C SER A 242 17.74 -5.38 2.26
N MET A 243 17.12 -6.07 3.20
CA MET A 243 16.31 -7.24 2.89
C MET A 243 15.01 -7.28 3.69
N ALA A 244 14.05 -8.00 3.14
CA ALA A 244 12.80 -8.39 3.79
C ALA A 244 12.52 -9.86 3.48
N TYR A 245 11.66 -10.50 4.27
CA TYR A 245 11.31 -11.90 4.05
C TYR A 245 9.82 -12.14 4.25
N SER A 246 9.32 -13.16 3.56
CA SER A 246 7.94 -13.63 3.63
C SER A 246 7.91 -15.11 3.99
N LEU A 247 6.98 -15.48 4.88
CA LEU A 247 6.72 -16.87 5.29
C LEU A 247 5.35 -17.37 4.80
N ASP A 248 4.58 -16.53 4.14
CA ASP A 248 3.20 -16.76 3.69
C ASP A 248 3.07 -16.71 2.16
N ASN A 249 4.08 -17.24 1.47
CA ASN A 249 4.16 -17.25 0.01
C ASN A 249 4.03 -15.85 -0.61
N GLY A 250 4.76 -14.87 -0.06
CA GLY A 250 4.83 -13.51 -0.62
C GLY A 250 3.63 -12.62 -0.30
N ARG A 251 2.65 -13.05 0.50
CA ARG A 251 1.47 -12.22 0.83
C ARG A 251 1.83 -11.04 1.71
N THR A 252 2.76 -11.25 2.66
CA THR A 252 3.30 -10.18 3.51
C THR A 252 4.81 -10.29 3.61
N PHE A 253 5.48 -9.16 3.79
CA PHE A 253 6.92 -9.07 3.98
C PHE A 253 7.26 -8.40 5.30
N LYS A 254 8.15 -9.02 6.08
CA LYS A 254 8.77 -8.41 7.24
C LYS A 254 10.16 -7.92 6.87
N LYS A 255 10.44 -6.64 7.07
CA LYS A 255 11.81 -6.10 6.93
C LYS A 255 12.72 -6.70 8.00
N TYR A 256 13.97 -6.95 7.62
CA TYR A 256 14.94 -7.48 8.55
C TYR A 256 15.35 -6.43 9.58
N ASP A 257 15.32 -6.80 10.86
CA ASP A 257 15.47 -5.85 11.97
C ASP A 257 16.90 -5.24 12.05
N ARG A 258 17.88 -5.85 11.36
CA ARG A 258 19.26 -5.36 11.26
C ARG A 258 19.61 -4.78 9.88
N ASN A 259 18.64 -4.27 9.15
CA ASN A 259 18.93 -3.48 7.95
C ASN A 259 19.67 -2.19 8.31
N PRO A 260 20.60 -1.70 7.47
CA PRO A 260 21.03 -2.28 6.21
C PRO A 260 22.00 -3.46 6.41
N ILE A 261 21.97 -4.44 5.47
CA ILE A 261 22.85 -5.62 5.48
C ILE A 261 24.18 -5.38 4.80
N LEU A 262 24.26 -4.34 3.97
CA LEU A 262 25.50 -3.96 3.27
C LEU A 262 25.47 -2.46 2.98
N THR A 263 26.59 -1.78 3.23
CA THR A 263 26.74 -0.34 3.04
C THR A 263 27.97 0.00 2.23
N SER A 264 27.94 1.13 1.53
CA SER A 264 29.07 1.68 0.80
C SER A 264 29.06 3.21 0.87
N THR A 265 30.23 3.81 0.68
CA THR A 265 30.39 5.25 0.44
C THR A 265 30.33 5.62 -1.04
N GLN A 266 30.33 4.62 -1.93
CA GLN A 266 30.24 4.81 -3.37
C GLN A 266 28.84 5.26 -3.77
N ARG A 267 28.77 6.08 -4.81
CA ARG A 267 27.50 6.45 -5.44
C ARG A 267 26.99 5.29 -6.30
N ASP A 268 25.68 5.28 -6.55
CA ASP A 268 25.03 4.30 -7.43
C ASP A 268 25.29 2.85 -6.98
N PHE A 269 25.28 2.62 -5.66
CA PHE A 269 25.44 1.31 -5.03
C PHE A 269 24.06 0.63 -4.91
N ARG A 270 23.61 -0.08 -5.98
CA ARG A 270 22.21 -0.51 -6.08
C ARG A 270 21.98 -1.79 -6.90
N ASP A 271 20.71 -2.18 -7.01
CA ASP A 271 20.15 -3.23 -7.87
C ASP A 271 20.72 -4.62 -7.55
N PRO A 272 20.57 -5.12 -6.29
CA PRO A 272 21.15 -6.39 -5.89
C PRO A 272 20.46 -7.56 -6.62
N LYS A 273 21.28 -8.35 -7.34
CA LYS A 273 20.89 -9.66 -7.86
C LYS A 273 21.49 -10.75 -7.00
N VAL A 274 20.66 -11.52 -6.31
CA VAL A 274 21.09 -12.62 -5.43
C VAL A 274 20.75 -13.97 -6.05
N PHE A 275 21.66 -14.92 -5.94
CA PHE A 275 21.45 -16.31 -6.38
C PHE A 275 22.36 -17.27 -5.61
N TRP A 276 21.99 -18.55 -5.58
CA TRP A 276 22.81 -19.63 -4.99
C TRP A 276 23.83 -20.10 -6.02
N HIS A 277 25.11 -20.10 -5.62
CA HIS A 277 26.23 -20.63 -6.43
C HIS A 277 26.66 -21.98 -5.88
N LYS A 278 26.36 -23.05 -6.64
CA LYS A 278 26.56 -24.45 -6.21
C LYS A 278 28.02 -24.78 -5.94
N GLU A 279 28.93 -24.37 -6.83
CA GLU A 279 30.35 -24.71 -6.79
C GLU A 279 31.05 -24.16 -5.55
N SER A 280 30.68 -22.96 -5.09
CA SER A 280 31.24 -22.37 -3.87
C SER A 280 30.42 -22.65 -2.63
N ASN A 281 29.22 -23.27 -2.77
CA ASN A 281 28.26 -23.49 -1.70
C ASN A 281 27.94 -22.21 -0.93
N LYS A 282 27.69 -21.11 -1.66
CA LYS A 282 27.40 -19.78 -1.11
C LYS A 282 26.32 -19.06 -1.91
N TRP A 283 25.69 -18.14 -1.27
CA TRP A 283 24.91 -17.10 -1.92
C TRP A 283 25.84 -16.04 -2.52
N ILE A 284 25.56 -15.60 -3.72
CA ILE A 284 26.27 -14.52 -4.39
C ILE A 284 25.32 -13.36 -4.62
N MET A 285 25.77 -12.15 -4.32
CA MET A 285 25.10 -10.90 -4.65
C MET A 285 25.93 -10.15 -5.66
N VAL A 286 25.31 -9.74 -6.76
CA VAL A 286 25.91 -8.84 -7.76
C VAL A 286 25.24 -7.48 -7.61
N LEU A 287 26.04 -6.43 -7.52
CA LEU A 287 25.59 -5.04 -7.40
C LEU A 287 26.11 -4.19 -8.54
N ALA A 288 25.29 -3.28 -9.03
CA ALA A 288 25.75 -2.17 -9.86
C ALA A 288 26.33 -1.08 -8.96
N VAL A 289 27.57 -0.67 -9.25
CA VAL A 289 28.30 0.33 -8.47
C VAL A 289 28.97 1.32 -9.43
N GLY A 290 28.27 2.39 -9.74
CA GLY A 290 28.73 3.35 -10.76
C GLY A 290 28.93 2.69 -12.11
N GLN A 291 30.19 2.58 -12.56
CA GLN A 291 30.57 1.93 -13.84
C GLN A 291 31.09 0.50 -13.65
N GLU A 292 30.96 -0.07 -12.46
CA GLU A 292 31.48 -1.38 -12.09
C GLU A 292 30.36 -2.32 -11.63
N MET A 293 30.66 -3.62 -11.64
CA MET A 293 29.88 -4.64 -10.97
C MET A 293 30.68 -5.18 -9.80
N GLN A 294 30.12 -5.17 -8.61
CA GLN A 294 30.75 -5.75 -7.42
C GLN A 294 30.04 -7.04 -7.02
N LEU A 295 30.83 -8.04 -6.64
CA LEU A 295 30.36 -9.34 -6.19
C LEU A 295 30.62 -9.51 -4.70
N TYR A 296 29.62 -9.98 -4.00
CA TYR A 296 29.68 -10.32 -2.58
C TYR A 296 29.24 -11.77 -2.38
N SER A 297 29.79 -12.43 -1.39
CA SER A 297 29.40 -13.79 -1.04
C SER A 297 28.86 -13.87 0.39
N SER A 298 27.92 -14.77 0.61
CA SER A 298 27.34 -15.01 1.93
C SER A 298 27.02 -16.50 2.15
N PRO A 299 27.27 -17.05 3.35
CA PRO A 299 26.80 -18.40 3.70
C PRO A 299 25.33 -18.41 4.11
N ASN A 300 24.74 -17.28 4.48
CA ASN A 300 23.46 -17.22 5.22
C ASN A 300 22.54 -16.05 4.83
N LEU A 301 22.77 -15.39 3.67
CA LEU A 301 21.99 -14.26 3.18
C LEU A 301 22.05 -12.98 4.05
N LYS A 302 22.72 -13.00 5.19
CA LYS A 302 22.78 -11.90 6.17
C LYS A 302 24.16 -11.26 6.23
N ASP A 303 25.19 -12.09 6.25
CA ASP A 303 26.58 -11.68 6.41
C ASP A 303 27.28 -11.75 5.04
N TRP A 304 27.65 -10.60 4.48
CA TRP A 304 28.20 -10.45 3.13
C TRP A 304 29.66 -10.00 3.14
N THR A 305 30.50 -10.66 2.36
CA THR A 305 31.94 -10.37 2.23
C THR A 305 32.34 -10.26 0.76
#